data_48ee1b2aea380d7ff520227060d995cc
#
_entry.id   48ee1b2aea380d7ff520227060d995cc
#
_cell.length_a   1.000
_cell.length_b   1.000
_cell.length_c   1.000
_cell.angle_alpha   90.00
_cell.angle_beta   90.00
_cell.angle_gamma   90.00
#
_symmetry.space_group_name_H-M   'P 1'
#
loop_
_entity.id
_entity.type
_entity.pdbx_description
1 polymer ?
#
loop_
_entity_poly.entity_id
_entity_poly.type
_entity_poly.pdbx_seq_one_letter_code
_entity_poly.pdbx_strand_id
1 'polypeptide(L)'
;LYSYGILPREQVLLDTADNGTILLMEDGIFTSTGRSLKALENKKIKVLQKDREIVAIEEILDETPTIQNAFFTVTDDGIEVNTGDGIVFYEYENTESLPQNGIADIQIQEDTILSITPIENGGSDVIKKATSNSIELQNKGILEWAENAKIYEDINGVVTRRPVTRLISGTDIADFYYKDGKVAAAVIRREATPNNIRVLLSNTAYNSYTHPNVTITADRPFTVKGGDVIKTFQAGEELTLTTENDLGLFEKGRVYINTEDDGQFIVKNITRNDVFPQYRGSLELEKTPNGFIMINEVPFETYLKGVVPFEMPVSFGLEPLKVQAVSARSYAYNQFFANRYSDYGAHVDDSTNSQVYNGSQTQEISDRAVEETEGMGVTYGDKVVNANLLLGRNIWR
;
A
#
# COMPACT_ATOMS: atom_id res chain seq x y z
N LEU A 1 -6.81 -0.93 35.32
CA LEU A 1 -6.93 -0.01 34.20
C LEU A 1 -6.79 -0.76 32.86
N TYR A 2 -5.72 -1.52 32.65
CA TYR A 2 -5.49 -2.30 31.41
C TYR A 2 -6.66 -3.26 31.06
N SER A 3 -7.29 -3.88 32.04
CA SER A 3 -8.45 -4.76 31.83
C SER A 3 -9.70 -4.04 31.29
N TYR A 4 -9.74 -2.73 31.39
CA TYR A 4 -10.82 -1.89 30.86
C TYR A 4 -10.44 -1.17 29.56
N GLY A 5 -9.28 -1.50 28.96
CA GLY A 5 -8.78 -0.87 27.74
C GLY A 5 -8.28 0.57 27.95
N ILE A 6 -7.98 0.96 29.20
CA ILE A 6 -7.41 2.28 29.52
C ILE A 6 -5.90 2.17 29.49
N LEU A 7 -5.25 2.90 28.60
CA LEU A 7 -3.81 2.84 28.36
C LEU A 7 -3.16 4.21 28.60
N PRO A 8 -1.96 4.26 29.22
CA PRO A 8 -1.18 5.49 29.30
C PRO A 8 -0.64 5.83 27.90
N ARG A 9 -0.67 7.12 27.56
CA ARG A 9 -0.12 7.68 26.31
C ARG A 9 0.56 9.01 26.62
N GLU A 10 1.60 9.31 25.85
CA GLU A 10 2.24 10.61 25.80
C GLU A 10 1.91 11.26 24.47
N GLN A 11 1.35 12.48 24.53
CA GLN A 11 0.93 13.20 23.32
C GLN A 11 1.11 14.70 23.50
N VAL A 12 1.28 15.41 22.38
CA VAL A 12 1.22 16.88 22.36
C VAL A 12 -0.23 17.28 22.09
N LEU A 13 -0.81 18.08 22.99
CA LEU A 13 -2.09 18.74 22.80
C LEU A 13 -1.83 20.06 22.04
N LEU A 14 -2.36 20.17 20.84
CA LEU A 14 -2.08 21.31 19.94
C LEU A 14 -3.14 22.40 20.03
N ASP A 15 -4.42 21.99 20.08
CA ASP A 15 -5.55 22.96 20.11
C ASP A 15 -6.75 22.31 20.76
N THR A 16 -7.72 23.13 21.20
CA THR A 16 -8.98 22.69 21.76
C THR A 16 -10.17 23.43 21.20
N ALA A 17 -11.30 22.73 21.08
CA ALA A 17 -12.60 23.29 20.75
C ALA A 17 -13.65 22.90 21.79
N ASP A 18 -14.87 23.43 21.66
CA ASP A 18 -16.01 23.17 22.54
C ASP A 18 -15.67 23.32 24.03
N ASN A 19 -15.20 24.51 24.40
CA ASN A 19 -14.74 24.83 25.76
C ASN A 19 -13.62 23.90 26.30
N GLY A 20 -12.78 23.39 25.42
CA GLY A 20 -11.65 22.54 25.77
C GLY A 20 -11.99 21.06 25.99
N THR A 21 -13.09 20.58 25.43
CA THR A 21 -13.52 19.17 25.52
C THR A 21 -13.29 18.39 24.24
N ILE A 22 -13.15 19.05 23.08
CA ILE A 22 -12.66 18.48 21.83
C ILE A 22 -11.18 18.86 21.70
N LEU A 23 -10.32 17.88 21.49
CA LEU A 23 -8.88 18.01 21.57
C LEU A 23 -8.25 17.65 20.22
N LEU A 24 -7.49 18.58 19.65
CA LEU A 24 -6.59 18.27 18.54
C LEU A 24 -5.24 17.88 19.13
N MET A 25 -4.92 16.60 19.07
CA MET A 25 -3.63 16.05 19.46
C MET A 25 -2.76 15.82 18.21
N GLU A 26 -1.47 15.63 18.39
CA GLU A 26 -0.56 15.31 17.27
C GLU A 26 -0.95 14.02 16.50
N ASP A 27 -1.69 13.12 17.14
CA ASP A 27 -2.15 11.85 16.57
C ASP A 27 -3.64 11.80 16.24
N GLY A 28 -4.34 12.93 16.28
CA GLY A 28 -5.72 13.02 15.86
C GLY A 28 -6.64 13.78 16.80
N ILE A 29 -7.94 13.66 16.55
CA ILE A 29 -8.97 14.30 17.36
C ILE A 29 -9.43 13.35 18.48
N PHE A 30 -9.48 13.89 19.70
CA PHE A 30 -9.90 13.19 20.91
C PHE A 30 -10.99 14.02 21.62
N THR A 31 -11.60 13.39 22.63
CA THR A 31 -12.54 14.08 23.53
C THR A 31 -12.08 13.94 24.97
N SER A 32 -12.45 14.88 25.83
CA SER A 32 -12.28 14.75 27.28
C SER A 32 -13.63 14.79 27.99
N THR A 33 -13.81 13.92 28.99
CA THR A 33 -15.06 13.88 29.74
C THR A 33 -15.01 14.84 30.91
N GLY A 34 -15.80 15.90 30.86
CA GLY A 34 -16.12 16.74 32.00
C GLY A 34 -15.07 17.74 32.45
N ARG A 35 -13.95 17.92 31.73
CA ARG A 35 -12.92 18.93 32.01
C ARG A 35 -12.43 19.63 30.77
N SER A 36 -12.34 20.94 30.82
CA SER A 36 -11.61 21.74 29.84
C SER A 36 -10.13 21.48 29.95
N LEU A 37 -9.47 21.15 28.85
CA LEU A 37 -8.02 20.99 28.75
C LEU A 37 -7.33 22.18 28.09
N LYS A 38 -8.05 23.28 27.86
CA LYS A 38 -7.52 24.46 27.18
C LYS A 38 -6.21 24.99 27.76
N ALA A 39 -6.03 24.93 29.08
CA ALA A 39 -4.79 25.38 29.74
C ALA A 39 -3.57 24.49 29.47
N LEU A 40 -3.75 23.37 28.75
CA LEU A 40 -2.71 22.41 28.37
C LEU A 40 -2.38 22.44 26.89
N GLU A 41 -2.98 23.37 26.13
CA GLU A 41 -2.62 23.58 24.71
C GLU A 41 -1.11 23.84 24.59
N ASN A 42 -0.55 23.31 23.49
CA ASN A 42 0.87 23.39 23.15
C ASN A 42 1.82 22.76 24.19
N LYS A 43 1.35 21.76 24.94
CA LYS A 43 2.15 21.00 25.90
C LYS A 43 2.15 19.52 25.61
N LYS A 44 3.27 18.86 25.92
CA LYS A 44 3.32 17.39 25.94
C LYS A 44 2.79 16.91 27.29
N ILE A 45 1.79 16.06 27.25
CA ILE A 45 1.08 15.55 28.41
C ILE A 45 1.07 14.03 28.43
N LYS A 46 1.11 13.47 29.62
CA LYS A 46 0.85 12.06 29.84
C LYS A 46 -0.59 11.87 30.26
N VAL A 47 -1.32 11.06 29.52
CA VAL A 47 -2.75 10.87 29.70
C VAL A 47 -3.10 9.40 29.89
N LEU A 48 -4.22 9.13 30.54
CA LEU A 48 -4.91 7.85 30.47
C LEU A 48 -5.99 7.95 29.40
N GLN A 49 -5.87 7.11 28.38
CA GLN A 49 -6.71 7.14 27.18
C GLN A 49 -7.47 5.82 27.02
N LYS A 50 -8.72 5.91 26.62
CA LYS A 50 -9.53 4.79 26.13
C LYS A 50 -10.08 5.16 24.76
N ASP A 51 -9.71 4.38 23.73
CA ASP A 51 -10.07 4.70 22.34
C ASP A 51 -9.66 6.14 21.97
N ARG A 52 -10.63 7.01 21.65
CA ARG A 52 -10.45 8.44 21.37
C ARG A 52 -10.88 9.35 22.52
N GLU A 53 -10.94 8.84 23.73
CA GLU A 53 -11.34 9.59 24.94
C GLU A 53 -10.17 9.70 25.93
N ILE A 54 -9.87 10.92 26.36
CA ILE A 54 -8.93 11.20 27.45
C ILE A 54 -9.70 11.10 28.76
N VAL A 55 -9.41 10.05 29.53
CA VAL A 55 -10.08 9.73 30.79
C VAL A 55 -9.46 10.50 31.94
N ALA A 56 -8.15 10.68 31.93
CA ALA A 56 -7.43 11.44 32.93
C ALA A 56 -6.10 11.98 32.39
N ILE A 57 -5.60 13.05 33.02
CA ILE A 57 -4.26 13.59 32.85
C ILE A 57 -3.43 13.16 34.04
N GLU A 58 -2.28 12.57 33.79
CA GLU A 58 -1.35 12.19 34.84
C GLU A 58 -0.37 13.31 35.16
N GLU A 59 0.29 13.89 34.14
CA GLU A 59 1.29 14.95 34.32
C GLU A 59 1.55 15.73 33.00
N ILE A 60 2.13 16.92 33.12
CA ILE A 60 2.72 17.68 32.05
C ILE A 60 4.19 17.22 31.90
N LEU A 61 4.57 16.72 30.76
CA LEU A 61 5.91 16.20 30.51
C LEU A 61 6.86 17.26 29.95
N ASP A 62 6.34 18.16 29.11
CA ASP A 62 7.14 19.18 28.44
C ASP A 62 6.27 20.40 28.11
N GLU A 63 6.79 21.59 28.40
CA GLU A 63 6.15 22.86 28.08
C GLU A 63 6.66 23.48 26.78
N THR A 64 7.70 22.87 26.18
CA THR A 64 8.28 23.26 24.88
C THR A 64 8.40 22.04 23.95
N PRO A 65 7.30 21.32 23.70
CA PRO A 65 7.36 20.05 23.01
C PRO A 65 7.78 20.20 21.55
N THR A 66 8.29 19.10 20.98
CA THR A 66 8.52 18.96 19.56
C THR A 66 7.42 18.13 18.93
N ILE A 67 6.71 18.70 17.96
CA ILE A 67 5.79 17.97 17.07
C ILE A 67 6.66 17.29 16.01
N GLN A 68 6.73 15.95 16.10
CA GLN A 68 7.62 15.17 15.25
C GLN A 68 6.95 14.84 13.90
N ASN A 69 7.76 14.87 12.84
CA ASN A 69 7.35 14.47 11.47
C ASN A 69 6.06 15.19 11.02
N ALA A 70 5.90 16.45 11.39
CA ALA A 70 4.72 17.25 11.11
C ALA A 70 4.72 17.72 9.65
N PHE A 71 3.56 17.69 8.99
CA PHE A 71 3.38 18.38 7.71
C PHE A 71 3.21 19.88 7.99
N PHE A 72 3.98 20.71 7.31
CA PHE A 72 3.88 22.16 7.44
C PHE A 72 3.67 22.85 6.09
N THR A 73 3.04 24.01 6.13
CA THR A 73 2.91 24.92 4.98
C THR A 73 3.31 26.33 5.43
N VAL A 74 4.16 26.95 4.64
CA VAL A 74 4.55 28.37 4.84
C VAL A 74 3.42 29.26 4.33
N THR A 75 3.03 30.24 5.15
CA THR A 75 2.04 31.27 4.81
C THR A 75 2.70 32.65 4.86
N ASP A 76 1.97 33.71 4.50
CA ASP A 76 2.51 35.07 4.53
C ASP A 76 2.86 35.53 5.96
N ASP A 77 2.13 35.01 6.97
CA ASP A 77 2.22 35.44 8.36
C ASP A 77 2.87 34.41 9.30
N GLY A 78 3.22 33.22 8.79
CA GLY A 78 3.80 32.17 9.65
C GLY A 78 3.73 30.77 9.05
N ILE A 79 3.45 29.80 9.89
CA ILE A 79 3.44 28.37 9.55
C ILE A 79 2.11 27.72 9.96
N GLU A 80 1.46 27.07 9.02
CA GLU A 80 0.41 26.11 9.31
C GLU A 80 1.00 24.73 9.56
N VAL A 81 0.74 24.17 10.74
CA VAL A 81 1.08 22.79 11.08
C VAL A 81 -0.15 21.94 10.90
N ASN A 82 -0.09 21.00 9.96
CA ASN A 82 -1.19 20.14 9.62
C ASN A 82 -0.96 18.71 10.16
N THR A 83 -1.82 18.25 11.04
CA THR A 83 -1.76 16.89 11.59
C THR A 83 -2.44 15.86 10.67
N GLY A 84 -3.14 16.34 9.63
CA GLY A 84 -4.03 15.54 8.79
C GLY A 84 -5.44 15.36 9.34
N ASP A 85 -5.67 15.71 10.61
CA ASP A 85 -6.98 15.74 11.28
C ASP A 85 -7.40 17.18 11.62
N GLY A 86 -6.45 18.11 11.65
CA GLY A 86 -6.65 19.53 11.89
C GLY A 86 -5.42 20.35 11.55
N ILE A 87 -5.58 21.67 11.53
CA ILE A 87 -4.52 22.66 11.23
C ILE A 87 -4.42 23.60 12.42
N VAL A 88 -3.18 23.86 12.87
CA VAL A 88 -2.87 24.90 13.84
C VAL A 88 -1.91 25.89 13.20
N PHE A 89 -2.19 27.16 13.35
CA PHE A 89 -1.33 28.24 12.88
C PHE A 89 -0.40 28.72 14.01
N TYR A 90 0.86 28.94 13.65
CA TYR A 90 1.87 29.52 14.52
C TYR A 90 2.55 30.71 13.83
N GLU A 91 2.72 31.80 14.54
CA GLU A 91 3.53 32.91 14.07
C GLU A 91 5.01 32.48 13.98
N TYR A 92 5.65 32.78 12.82
CA TYR A 92 7.05 32.48 12.60
C TYR A 92 7.64 33.35 11.48
N GLU A 93 8.67 34.14 11.81
CA GLU A 93 9.22 35.12 10.89
C GLU A 93 10.31 34.58 9.93
N ASN A 94 11.03 33.49 10.35
CA ASN A 94 12.22 33.01 9.61
C ASN A 94 11.84 31.96 8.53
N THR A 95 10.93 32.28 7.64
CA THR A 95 10.40 31.37 6.63
C THR A 95 11.22 31.28 5.35
N GLU A 96 12.11 32.25 5.07
CA GLU A 96 12.83 32.38 3.80
C GLU A 96 13.68 31.19 3.38
N SER A 97 14.16 30.38 4.35
CA SER A 97 14.99 29.20 4.09
C SER A 97 14.17 27.91 3.99
N LEU A 98 12.87 27.97 4.23
CA LEU A 98 11.99 26.81 4.26
C LEU A 98 11.37 26.57 2.87
N PRO A 99 11.14 25.31 2.47
CA PRO A 99 10.28 25.01 1.32
C PRO A 99 8.84 25.44 1.61
N GLN A 100 8.05 25.71 0.56
CA GLN A 100 6.65 26.14 0.69
C GLN A 100 5.80 25.17 1.54
N ASN A 101 6.08 23.88 1.46
CA ASN A 101 5.53 22.86 2.32
C ASN A 101 6.52 21.70 2.47
N GLY A 102 6.34 20.87 3.48
CA GLY A 102 7.20 19.72 3.72
C GLY A 102 6.91 19.01 5.04
N ILE A 103 7.85 18.18 5.43
CA ILE A 103 7.84 17.50 6.73
C ILE A 103 8.96 18.06 7.59
N ALA A 104 8.68 18.34 8.85
CA ALA A 104 9.66 18.86 9.80
C ALA A 104 9.40 18.37 11.22
N ASP A 105 10.44 18.42 12.06
CA ASP A 105 10.30 18.47 13.51
C ASP A 105 10.15 19.94 13.92
N ILE A 106 9.07 20.25 14.63
CA ILE A 106 8.71 21.64 14.98
C ILE A 106 8.62 21.76 16.51
N GLN A 107 9.55 22.50 17.09
CA GLN A 107 9.51 22.81 18.52
C GLN A 107 8.68 24.06 18.77
N ILE A 108 7.72 23.95 19.67
CA ILE A 108 6.78 25.01 20.00
C ILE A 108 6.86 25.41 21.47
N GLN A 109 6.48 26.65 21.74
CA GLN A 109 6.23 27.16 23.09
C GLN A 109 5.02 28.09 23.04
N GLU A 110 3.98 27.76 23.78
CA GLU A 110 2.71 28.47 23.66
C GLU A 110 2.29 28.59 22.15
N ASP A 111 1.95 29.74 21.66
CA ASP A 111 1.50 29.95 20.28
C ASP A 111 2.64 30.28 19.30
N THR A 112 3.92 30.03 19.66
CA THR A 112 5.09 30.38 18.87
C THR A 112 5.95 29.16 18.54
N ILE A 113 6.63 29.23 17.39
CA ILE A 113 7.64 28.25 17.00
C ILE A 113 9.00 28.70 17.50
N LEU A 114 9.68 27.83 18.28
CA LEU A 114 11.07 28.03 18.69
C LEU A 114 12.05 27.59 17.62
N SER A 115 11.78 26.49 16.95
CA SER A 115 12.63 25.98 15.87
C SER A 115 11.86 25.07 14.91
N ILE A 116 12.28 25.06 13.64
CA ILE A 116 11.81 24.11 12.61
C ILE A 116 13.05 23.42 12.07
N THR A 117 13.03 22.09 12.09
CA THR A 117 14.06 21.25 11.48
C THR A 117 13.44 20.46 10.33
N PRO A 118 13.58 20.93 9.07
CA PRO A 118 13.06 20.22 7.92
C PRO A 118 13.68 18.83 7.77
N ILE A 119 12.86 17.87 7.36
CA ILE A 119 13.29 16.50 7.07
C ILE A 119 13.50 16.37 5.57
N GLU A 120 14.58 15.69 5.19
CA GLU A 120 14.97 15.53 3.78
C GLU A 120 13.91 14.84 2.96
N ASN A 121 13.47 15.49 1.88
CA ASN A 121 12.61 14.87 0.86
C ASN A 121 13.48 14.11 -0.14
N GLY A 122 13.40 12.80 -0.14
CA GLY A 122 14.10 11.95 -1.09
C GLY A 122 13.33 11.66 -2.39
N GLY A 123 12.18 12.33 -2.57
CA GLY A 123 11.33 12.16 -3.75
C GLY A 123 10.50 10.88 -3.75
N SER A 124 9.88 10.60 -4.90
CA SER A 124 9.06 9.42 -5.08
C SER A 124 9.88 8.18 -5.45
N ASP A 125 9.37 7.01 -5.07
CA ASP A 125 9.90 5.71 -5.47
C ASP A 125 8.74 4.70 -5.59
N VAL A 126 8.96 3.63 -6.35
CA VAL A 126 7.92 2.59 -6.50
C VAL A 126 7.84 1.76 -5.22
N ILE A 127 6.65 1.75 -4.64
CA ILE A 127 6.34 0.97 -3.44
C ILE A 127 6.25 -0.51 -3.82
N LYS A 128 7.12 -1.35 -3.28
CA LYS A 128 7.05 -2.80 -3.49
C LYS A 128 6.22 -3.48 -2.42
N LYS A 129 6.37 -3.03 -1.17
CA LYS A 129 5.68 -3.60 -0.01
C LYS A 129 5.63 -2.57 1.10
N ALA A 130 4.50 -2.44 1.76
CA ALA A 130 4.34 -1.56 2.91
C ALA A 130 3.64 -2.29 4.05
N THR A 131 4.31 -2.35 5.21
CA THR A 131 3.83 -3.00 6.43
C THR A 131 3.81 -1.99 7.58
N SER A 132 3.29 -2.37 8.74
CA SER A 132 3.36 -1.54 9.94
C SER A 132 4.80 -1.27 10.44
N ASN A 133 5.77 -2.12 10.06
CA ASN A 133 7.14 -2.07 10.59
C ASN A 133 8.16 -1.52 9.58
N SER A 134 7.87 -1.68 8.28
CA SER A 134 8.83 -1.36 7.23
C SER A 134 8.15 -1.04 5.91
N ILE A 135 8.90 -0.39 5.03
CA ILE A 135 8.53 -0.20 3.64
C ILE A 135 9.66 -0.71 2.74
N GLU A 136 9.31 -1.36 1.66
CA GLU A 136 10.23 -1.77 0.61
C GLU A 136 10.00 -0.91 -0.63
N LEU A 137 11.03 -0.19 -1.03
CA LEU A 137 11.06 0.68 -2.19
C LEU A 137 11.95 0.10 -3.29
N GLN A 138 11.60 0.30 -4.53
CA GLN A 138 12.29 -0.33 -5.66
C GLN A 138 13.77 0.04 -5.73
N ASN A 139 14.12 1.30 -5.49
CA ASN A 139 15.48 1.79 -5.64
C ASN A 139 16.25 1.84 -4.31
N LYS A 140 15.55 1.88 -3.19
CA LYS A 140 16.17 2.00 -1.85
C LYS A 140 16.12 0.72 -1.03
N GLY A 141 15.39 -0.31 -1.50
CA GLY A 141 15.23 -1.56 -0.76
C GLY A 141 14.34 -1.42 0.48
N ILE A 142 14.60 -2.25 1.49
CA ILE A 142 13.81 -2.30 2.72
C ILE A 142 14.32 -1.25 3.70
N LEU A 143 13.40 -0.40 4.17
CA LEU A 143 13.64 0.65 5.16
C LEU A 143 12.65 0.50 6.32
N GLU A 144 13.12 0.76 7.53
CA GLU A 144 12.25 0.85 8.71
C GLU A 144 11.53 2.20 8.76
N TRP A 145 10.35 2.21 9.39
CA TRP A 145 9.72 3.47 9.80
C TRP A 145 10.48 4.08 10.97
N ALA A 146 10.66 5.38 10.95
CA ALA A 146 11.12 6.12 12.12
C ALA A 146 10.07 6.09 13.23
N GLU A 147 10.47 6.42 14.45
CA GLU A 147 9.53 6.64 15.56
C GLU A 147 8.54 7.77 15.17
N ASN A 148 7.28 7.57 15.50
CA ASN A 148 6.19 8.50 15.12
C ASN A 148 6.12 8.83 13.61
N ALA A 149 6.51 7.89 12.74
CA ALA A 149 6.38 8.05 11.30
C ALA A 149 4.93 8.32 10.91
N LYS A 150 4.73 9.23 9.96
CA LYS A 150 3.41 9.69 9.54
C LYS A 150 3.20 9.50 8.04
N ILE A 151 1.98 9.11 7.67
CA ILE A 151 1.58 9.01 6.27
C ILE A 151 0.50 10.05 6.04
N TYR A 152 0.77 10.95 5.11
CA TYR A 152 -0.13 12.00 4.69
C TYR A 152 -0.58 11.76 3.24
N GLU A 153 -1.74 12.27 2.90
CA GLU A 153 -2.20 12.43 1.54
C GLU A 153 -2.44 13.92 1.33
N ASP A 154 -1.73 14.50 0.38
CA ASP A 154 -1.85 15.90 -0.03
C ASP A 154 -2.29 15.93 -1.49
N ILE A 155 -3.60 15.98 -1.69
CA ILE A 155 -4.23 16.09 -2.99
C ILE A 155 -4.87 17.46 -3.12
N ASN A 156 -4.40 18.25 -4.08
CA ASN A 156 -4.87 19.62 -4.34
C ASN A 156 -4.80 20.53 -3.10
N GLY A 157 -3.78 20.35 -2.25
CA GLY A 157 -3.59 21.16 -1.04
C GLY A 157 -4.47 20.74 0.16
N VAL A 158 -5.25 19.67 0.01
CA VAL A 158 -5.99 19.08 1.13
C VAL A 158 -5.16 17.97 1.74
N VAL A 159 -4.64 18.22 2.94
CA VAL A 159 -3.78 17.28 3.66
C VAL A 159 -4.60 16.47 4.65
N THR A 160 -4.51 15.15 4.56
CA THR A 160 -5.18 14.21 5.47
C THR A 160 -4.26 13.09 5.93
N ARG A 161 -4.46 12.55 7.14
CA ARG A 161 -3.73 11.37 7.64
C ARG A 161 -4.25 10.11 6.96
N ARG A 162 -3.32 9.20 6.66
CA ARG A 162 -3.66 7.92 6.03
C ARG A 162 -2.99 6.75 6.72
N PRO A 163 -3.63 5.57 6.72
CA PRO A 163 -2.99 4.33 7.17
C PRO A 163 -1.97 3.84 6.13
N VAL A 164 -1.05 2.98 6.57
CA VAL A 164 -0.01 2.38 5.72
C VAL A 164 -0.58 1.64 4.50
N THR A 165 -1.79 1.11 4.59
CA THR A 165 -2.49 0.41 3.49
C THR A 165 -2.80 1.31 2.29
N ARG A 166 -2.75 2.66 2.46
CA ARG A 166 -2.88 3.62 1.34
C ARG A 166 -1.62 3.75 0.49
N LEU A 167 -0.51 3.22 0.95
CA LEU A 167 0.72 3.06 0.16
C LEU A 167 0.60 1.81 -0.71
N ILE A 168 0.01 1.99 -1.88
CA ILE A 168 -0.39 0.90 -2.78
C ILE A 168 0.84 0.33 -3.48
N SER A 169 1.03 -0.99 -3.38
CA SER A 169 2.14 -1.70 -4.01
C SER A 169 2.13 -1.55 -5.55
N GLY A 170 3.31 -1.45 -6.15
CA GLY A 170 3.46 -1.26 -7.59
C GLY A 170 3.26 0.19 -8.06
N THR A 171 3.03 1.16 -7.15
CA THR A 171 2.83 2.57 -7.47
C THR A 171 3.95 3.45 -6.93
N ASP A 172 4.12 4.62 -7.52
CA ASP A 172 5.08 5.67 -7.12
C ASP A 172 4.37 6.95 -6.65
N ILE A 173 3.20 6.81 -6.03
CA ILE A 173 2.27 7.89 -5.70
C ILE A 173 2.72 8.81 -4.57
N ALA A 174 3.76 8.43 -3.81
CA ALA A 174 4.18 9.13 -2.60
C ALA A 174 5.64 9.60 -2.67
N ASP A 175 5.90 10.76 -2.08
CA ASP A 175 7.25 11.21 -1.71
C ASP A 175 7.61 10.69 -0.33
N PHE A 176 8.88 10.31 -0.15
CA PHE A 176 9.40 9.76 1.09
C PHE A 176 10.39 10.69 1.75
N TYR A 177 10.22 10.92 3.05
CA TYR A 177 11.05 11.79 3.87
C TYR A 177 11.90 10.96 4.82
N TYR A 178 13.21 11.25 4.85
CA TYR A 178 14.19 10.40 5.55
C TYR A 178 14.84 11.11 6.72
N LYS A 179 14.91 10.41 7.86
CA LYS A 179 15.60 10.86 9.06
C LYS A 179 16.40 9.68 9.65
N ASP A 180 17.69 9.87 9.88
CA ASP A 180 18.59 8.86 10.48
C ASP A 180 18.54 7.49 9.75
N GLY A 181 18.43 7.50 8.41
CA GLY A 181 18.37 6.30 7.58
C GLY A 181 17.01 5.57 7.61
N LYS A 182 16.00 6.11 8.27
CA LYS A 182 14.63 5.59 8.34
C LYS A 182 13.64 6.51 7.62
N VAL A 183 12.47 5.98 7.30
CA VAL A 183 11.39 6.77 6.71
C VAL A 183 10.58 7.46 7.82
N ALA A 184 10.71 8.77 7.92
CA ALA A 184 10.01 9.60 8.90
C ALA A 184 8.57 9.95 8.45
N ALA A 185 8.37 10.12 7.15
CA ALA A 185 7.03 10.32 6.60
C ALA A 185 6.95 9.86 5.14
N ALA A 186 5.73 9.55 4.73
CA ALA A 186 5.34 9.41 3.33
C ALA A 186 4.22 10.40 3.02
N VAL A 187 4.31 11.11 1.91
CA VAL A 187 3.27 12.07 1.47
C VAL A 187 2.75 11.63 0.12
N ILE A 188 1.53 11.11 0.07
CA ILE A 188 0.85 10.72 -1.15
C ILE A 188 0.47 12.01 -1.90
N ARG A 189 1.01 12.18 -3.12
CA ARG A 189 0.87 13.39 -3.92
C ARG A 189 -0.14 13.27 -5.07
N ARG A 190 -0.52 12.04 -5.41
CA ARG A 190 -1.48 11.77 -6.48
C ARG A 190 -2.26 10.50 -6.23
N GLU A 191 -3.43 10.41 -6.84
CA GLU A 191 -4.21 9.17 -6.79
C GLU A 191 -3.51 8.07 -7.60
N ALA A 192 -3.61 6.83 -7.11
CA ALA A 192 -3.14 5.66 -7.83
C ALA A 192 -4.05 5.36 -9.02
N THR A 193 -3.44 4.94 -10.12
CA THR A 193 -4.17 4.45 -11.31
C THR A 193 -3.92 2.94 -11.45
N PRO A 194 -4.96 2.11 -11.52
CA PRO A 194 -4.82 0.67 -11.63
C PRO A 194 -4.46 0.23 -13.06
N ASN A 195 -3.26 0.59 -13.53
CA ASN A 195 -2.76 0.16 -14.84
C ASN A 195 -2.38 -1.32 -14.82
N ASN A 196 -1.73 -1.77 -13.77
CA ASN A 196 -1.35 -3.16 -13.51
C ASN A 196 -2.00 -3.65 -12.23
N ILE A 197 -2.19 -4.96 -12.14
CA ILE A 197 -2.56 -5.65 -10.91
C ILE A 197 -1.44 -6.62 -10.53
N ARG A 198 -1.22 -6.78 -9.22
CA ARG A 198 -0.19 -7.63 -8.64
C ARG A 198 -0.87 -8.82 -7.98
N VAL A 199 -0.68 -10.00 -8.54
CA VAL A 199 -1.32 -11.25 -8.14
C VAL A 199 -0.33 -12.10 -7.36
N LEU A 200 -0.65 -12.39 -6.10
CA LEU A 200 0.12 -13.29 -5.25
C LEU A 200 -0.18 -14.74 -5.64
N LEU A 201 0.82 -15.45 -6.11
CA LEU A 201 0.64 -16.82 -6.56
C LEU A 201 0.77 -17.81 -5.40
N SER A 202 -0.23 -18.64 -5.22
CA SER A 202 -0.24 -19.70 -4.21
C SER A 202 0.38 -21.00 -4.74
N ASN A 203 0.72 -21.91 -3.83
CA ASN A 203 1.14 -23.27 -4.19
C ASN A 203 0.00 -24.08 -4.84
N THR A 204 0.29 -25.28 -5.33
CA THR A 204 -0.71 -26.16 -5.99
C THR A 204 -1.96 -26.41 -5.13
N ALA A 205 -1.81 -26.49 -3.82
CA ALA A 205 -2.91 -26.79 -2.90
C ALA A 205 -3.68 -25.54 -2.42
N TYR A 206 -3.31 -24.32 -2.85
CA TYR A 206 -3.88 -23.04 -2.41
C TYR A 206 -3.87 -22.82 -0.88
N ASN A 207 -2.89 -23.40 -0.19
CA ASN A 207 -2.78 -23.32 1.26
C ASN A 207 -1.50 -22.60 1.76
N SER A 208 -0.64 -22.15 0.85
CA SER A 208 0.57 -21.40 1.14
C SER A 208 0.96 -20.50 -0.04
N TYR A 209 1.50 -19.34 0.27
CA TYR A 209 2.14 -18.45 -0.72
C TYR A 209 3.66 -18.65 -0.80
N THR A 210 4.22 -19.51 0.07
CA THR A 210 5.65 -19.85 0.03
C THR A 210 5.88 -21.04 -0.87
N HIS A 211 6.79 -20.90 -1.81
CA HIS A 211 7.24 -21.93 -2.75
C HIS A 211 8.63 -22.42 -2.33
N PRO A 212 8.85 -23.71 -2.02
CA PRO A 212 10.17 -24.22 -1.63
C PRO A 212 11.24 -24.04 -2.73
N ASN A 213 10.81 -24.07 -3.96
CA ASN A 213 11.60 -23.79 -5.16
C ASN A 213 10.75 -23.04 -6.18
N VAL A 214 11.41 -22.45 -7.17
CA VAL A 214 10.79 -21.82 -8.33
C VAL A 214 11.40 -22.42 -9.58
N THR A 215 10.54 -22.96 -10.45
CA THR A 215 10.96 -23.49 -11.76
C THR A 215 10.11 -22.84 -12.85
N ILE A 216 10.75 -22.09 -13.73
CA ILE A 216 10.10 -21.25 -14.75
C ILE A 216 10.78 -21.48 -16.10
N THR A 217 9.97 -21.52 -17.15
CA THR A 217 10.38 -21.34 -18.53
C THR A 217 9.48 -20.33 -19.23
N ALA A 218 9.77 -19.90 -20.43
CA ALA A 218 8.92 -19.01 -21.21
C ALA A 218 8.91 -19.39 -22.69
N ASP A 219 7.85 -18.95 -23.40
CA ASP A 219 7.71 -19.13 -24.85
C ASP A 219 8.55 -18.14 -25.68
N ARG A 220 9.15 -17.15 -25.01
CA ARG A 220 10.07 -16.14 -25.54
C ARG A 220 11.34 -16.09 -24.72
N PRO A 221 12.43 -15.49 -25.22
CA PRO A 221 13.57 -15.17 -24.40
C PRO A 221 13.13 -14.31 -23.19
N PHE A 222 13.79 -14.53 -22.05
CA PHE A 222 13.47 -13.78 -20.85
C PHE A 222 14.73 -13.40 -20.06
N THR A 223 14.62 -12.29 -19.32
CA THR A 223 15.67 -11.78 -18.45
C THR A 223 15.28 -11.94 -16.99
N VAL A 224 16.26 -12.26 -16.17
CA VAL A 224 16.16 -12.36 -14.71
C VAL A 224 17.12 -11.35 -14.12
N LYS A 225 16.59 -10.37 -13.38
CA LYS A 225 17.38 -9.30 -12.75
C LYS A 225 17.22 -9.32 -11.24
N GLY A 226 18.33 -9.47 -10.53
CA GLY A 226 18.41 -9.32 -9.08
C GLY A 226 19.58 -8.42 -8.70
N GLY A 227 19.30 -7.23 -8.19
CA GLY A 227 20.33 -6.23 -7.95
C GLY A 227 21.13 -5.90 -9.21
N ASP A 228 22.44 -6.15 -9.16
CA ASP A 228 23.36 -5.93 -10.29
C ASP A 228 23.53 -7.19 -11.18
N VAL A 229 22.96 -8.31 -10.77
CA VAL A 229 23.03 -9.57 -11.52
C VAL A 229 21.91 -9.61 -12.56
N ILE A 230 22.27 -9.78 -13.82
CA ILE A 230 21.34 -9.98 -14.93
C ILE A 230 21.70 -11.28 -15.64
N LYS A 231 20.72 -12.14 -15.85
CA LYS A 231 20.85 -13.39 -16.62
C LYS A 231 19.78 -13.42 -17.70
N THR A 232 20.14 -13.91 -18.89
CA THR A 232 19.21 -14.06 -20.01
C THR A 232 19.07 -15.54 -20.34
N PHE A 233 17.86 -15.98 -20.63
CA PHE A 233 17.47 -17.33 -20.98
C PHE A 233 16.78 -17.32 -22.33
N GLN A 234 17.01 -18.35 -23.15
CA GLN A 234 16.34 -18.49 -24.43
C GLN A 234 14.92 -19.04 -24.25
N ALA A 235 14.07 -18.88 -25.26
CA ALA A 235 12.76 -19.49 -25.29
C ALA A 235 12.84 -21.00 -25.03
N GLY A 236 12.05 -21.52 -24.08
CA GLY A 236 12.04 -22.92 -23.66
C GLY A 236 13.16 -23.31 -22.68
N GLU A 237 14.17 -22.46 -22.45
CA GLU A 237 15.17 -22.68 -21.42
C GLU A 237 14.56 -22.58 -20.03
N GLU A 238 15.07 -23.37 -19.07
CA GLU A 238 14.51 -23.47 -17.72
C GLU A 238 15.39 -22.78 -16.69
N LEU A 239 14.77 -21.92 -15.89
CA LEU A 239 15.35 -21.37 -14.66
C LEU A 239 14.83 -22.18 -13.47
N THR A 240 15.74 -22.71 -12.65
CA THR A 240 15.39 -23.31 -11.36
C THR A 240 16.15 -22.62 -10.24
N LEU A 241 15.40 -22.17 -9.21
CA LEU A 241 15.93 -21.53 -8.00
C LEU A 241 15.51 -22.34 -6.78
N THR A 242 16.47 -22.54 -5.86
CA THR A 242 16.25 -23.09 -4.52
C THR A 242 16.87 -22.15 -3.48
N THR A 243 16.56 -22.32 -2.21
CA THR A 243 17.14 -21.50 -1.13
C THR A 243 18.66 -21.63 -1.05
N GLU A 244 19.21 -22.80 -1.44
CA GLU A 244 20.65 -23.08 -1.46
C GLU A 244 21.32 -22.65 -2.78
N ASN A 245 20.56 -22.60 -3.88
CA ASN A 245 21.07 -22.20 -5.19
C ASN A 245 20.16 -21.14 -5.80
N ASP A 246 20.38 -19.90 -5.40
CA ASP A 246 19.64 -18.72 -5.85
C ASP A 246 20.41 -17.88 -6.89
N LEU A 247 21.54 -18.38 -7.38
CA LEU A 247 22.39 -17.76 -8.39
C LEU A 247 22.94 -16.37 -8.01
N GLY A 248 22.94 -16.01 -6.72
CA GLY A 248 23.34 -14.70 -6.22
C GLY A 248 22.36 -13.56 -6.59
N LEU A 249 21.13 -13.89 -6.92
CA LEU A 249 20.16 -12.92 -7.42
C LEU A 249 19.50 -12.08 -6.31
N PHE A 250 19.48 -12.58 -5.06
CA PHE A 250 18.71 -11.97 -3.97
C PHE A 250 19.51 -11.09 -3.00
N GLU A 251 20.77 -10.80 -3.30
CA GLU A 251 21.63 -10.00 -2.40
C GLU A 251 21.12 -8.58 -2.15
N LYS A 252 20.39 -8.01 -3.12
CA LYS A 252 19.82 -6.66 -3.04
C LYS A 252 18.28 -6.63 -2.98
N GLY A 253 17.65 -7.71 -2.53
CA GLY A 253 16.20 -7.81 -2.38
C GLY A 253 15.53 -8.65 -3.46
N ARG A 254 14.50 -8.09 -4.09
CA ARG A 254 13.65 -8.81 -5.05
C ARG A 254 14.33 -9.11 -6.38
N VAL A 255 13.85 -10.16 -7.02
CA VAL A 255 14.22 -10.57 -8.38
C VAL A 255 13.06 -10.33 -9.32
N TYR A 256 13.36 -9.73 -10.48
CA TYR A 256 12.40 -9.38 -11.52
C TYR A 256 12.66 -10.23 -12.76
N ILE A 257 11.61 -10.82 -13.30
CA ILE A 257 11.68 -11.71 -14.46
C ILE A 257 10.72 -11.16 -15.53
N ASN A 258 11.28 -10.83 -16.71
CA ASN A 258 10.54 -10.24 -17.81
C ASN A 258 10.79 -11.01 -19.09
N THR A 259 9.74 -11.27 -19.87
CA THR A 259 9.85 -11.82 -21.23
C THR A 259 10.05 -10.70 -22.26
N GLU A 260 10.61 -11.04 -23.40
CA GLU A 260 10.56 -10.21 -24.58
C GLU A 260 9.19 -10.32 -25.28
N ASP A 261 8.78 -9.30 -26.00
CA ASP A 261 7.62 -9.28 -26.91
C ASP A 261 6.32 -9.84 -26.29
N ASP A 262 6.01 -9.46 -25.02
CA ASP A 262 4.80 -9.89 -24.32
C ASP A 262 4.60 -11.42 -24.26
N GLY A 263 5.70 -12.16 -24.08
CA GLY A 263 5.71 -13.61 -23.97
C GLY A 263 4.98 -14.13 -22.71
N GLN A 264 4.86 -15.44 -22.63
CA GLN A 264 4.21 -16.14 -21.51
C GLN A 264 5.23 -16.96 -20.72
N PHE A 265 5.19 -16.81 -19.40
CA PHE A 265 5.89 -17.70 -18.47
C PHE A 265 5.09 -18.96 -18.24
N ILE A 266 5.77 -20.10 -18.16
CA ILE A 266 5.23 -21.37 -17.68
C ILE A 266 5.86 -21.66 -16.33
N VAL A 267 5.05 -21.67 -15.26
CA VAL A 267 5.51 -21.91 -13.89
C VAL A 267 5.35 -23.39 -13.57
N LYS A 268 6.47 -24.13 -13.49
CA LYS A 268 6.48 -25.59 -13.41
C LYS A 268 6.47 -26.16 -11.98
N ASN A 269 6.66 -25.34 -10.97
CA ASN A 269 6.60 -25.77 -9.57
C ASN A 269 5.20 -25.72 -8.97
N ILE A 270 4.20 -25.29 -9.73
CA ILE A 270 2.78 -25.34 -9.36
C ILE A 270 1.95 -25.96 -10.49
N THR A 271 0.81 -26.53 -10.15
CA THR A 271 -0.19 -26.99 -11.13
C THR A 271 -1.56 -26.37 -10.84
N ARG A 272 -2.32 -26.14 -11.91
CA ARG A 272 -3.70 -25.70 -11.90
C ARG A 272 -4.50 -26.62 -12.82
N ASN A 273 -5.47 -27.36 -12.25
CA ASN A 273 -6.19 -28.41 -13.00
C ASN A 273 -5.26 -29.38 -13.74
N ASP A 274 -4.21 -29.85 -13.04
CA ASP A 274 -3.19 -30.78 -13.54
C ASP A 274 -2.34 -30.25 -14.71
N VAL A 275 -2.37 -28.94 -14.97
CA VAL A 275 -1.55 -28.28 -16.01
C VAL A 275 -0.63 -27.27 -15.35
N PHE A 276 0.55 -27.05 -15.92
CA PHE A 276 1.41 -25.94 -15.54
C PHE A 276 0.79 -24.62 -15.97
N PRO A 277 0.56 -23.67 -15.06
CA PRO A 277 -0.05 -22.39 -15.41
C PRO A 277 0.90 -21.53 -16.25
N GLN A 278 0.29 -20.71 -17.10
CA GLN A 278 0.97 -19.77 -17.97
C GLN A 278 0.55 -18.35 -17.64
N TYR A 279 1.50 -17.47 -17.42
CA TYR A 279 1.26 -16.08 -17.02
C TYR A 279 1.89 -15.09 -17.98
N ARG A 280 1.15 -14.04 -18.34
CA ARG A 280 1.66 -12.85 -19.04
C ARG A 280 2.16 -11.81 -18.02
N GLY A 281 2.76 -10.74 -18.53
CA GLY A 281 3.32 -9.68 -17.71
C GLY A 281 4.70 -10.06 -17.17
N SER A 282 5.01 -9.64 -15.94
CA SER A 282 6.27 -9.95 -15.26
C SER A 282 6.06 -10.84 -14.04
N LEU A 283 7.12 -11.54 -13.63
CA LEU A 283 7.17 -12.24 -12.36
C LEU A 283 8.17 -11.54 -11.44
N GLU A 284 7.78 -11.42 -10.18
CA GLU A 284 8.61 -10.87 -9.11
C GLU A 284 8.74 -11.90 -8.00
N LEU A 285 9.97 -12.12 -7.54
CA LEU A 285 10.28 -13.07 -6.48
C LEU A 285 10.87 -12.36 -5.27
N GLU A 286 10.37 -12.69 -4.08
CA GLU A 286 10.96 -12.35 -2.79
C GLU A 286 11.48 -13.63 -2.13
N LYS A 287 12.76 -13.65 -1.74
CA LYS A 287 13.33 -14.78 -1.00
C LYS A 287 12.98 -14.66 0.48
N THR A 288 12.52 -15.76 1.05
CA THR A 288 12.23 -15.92 2.48
C THR A 288 13.06 -17.05 3.08
N PRO A 289 13.14 -17.19 4.40
CA PRO A 289 13.85 -18.32 5.02
C PRO A 289 13.37 -19.71 4.58
N ASN A 290 12.10 -19.82 4.17
CA ASN A 290 11.46 -21.10 3.85
C ASN A 290 11.19 -21.30 2.34
N GLY A 291 11.70 -20.42 1.48
CA GLY A 291 11.48 -20.49 0.04
C GLY A 291 11.26 -19.10 -0.59
N PHE A 292 10.32 -19.01 -1.51
CA PHE A 292 10.07 -17.80 -2.30
C PHE A 292 8.60 -17.42 -2.27
N ILE A 293 8.33 -16.13 -2.21
CA ILE A 293 7.03 -15.54 -2.55
C ILE A 293 7.09 -15.16 -4.03
N MET A 294 6.04 -15.45 -4.77
CA MET A 294 5.95 -15.16 -6.20
C MET A 294 4.76 -14.27 -6.50
N ILE A 295 5.01 -13.16 -7.19
CA ILE A 295 3.99 -12.19 -7.62
C ILE A 295 4.03 -12.12 -9.15
N ASN A 296 2.85 -12.23 -9.77
CA ASN A 296 2.67 -11.90 -11.17
C ASN A 296 2.14 -10.47 -11.28
N GLU A 297 2.92 -9.57 -11.84
CA GLU A 297 2.46 -8.22 -12.18
C GLU A 297 2.05 -8.18 -13.64
N VAL A 298 0.79 -7.85 -13.90
CA VAL A 298 0.17 -7.99 -15.22
C VAL A 298 -0.73 -6.79 -15.51
N PRO A 299 -0.83 -6.32 -16.78
CA PRO A 299 -1.79 -5.29 -17.15
C PRO A 299 -3.21 -5.67 -16.73
N PHE A 300 -3.96 -4.68 -16.24
CA PHE A 300 -5.25 -4.90 -15.58
C PHE A 300 -6.25 -5.66 -16.45
N GLU A 301 -6.39 -5.30 -17.73
CA GLU A 301 -7.28 -6.00 -18.66
C GLU A 301 -6.77 -7.41 -19.03
N THR A 302 -5.45 -7.61 -19.07
CA THR A 302 -4.85 -8.94 -19.29
C THR A 302 -5.13 -9.89 -18.12
N TYR A 303 -5.12 -9.36 -16.88
CA TYR A 303 -5.55 -10.12 -15.71
C TYR A 303 -6.99 -10.62 -15.85
N LEU A 304 -7.90 -9.78 -16.31
CA LEU A 304 -9.31 -10.14 -16.49
C LEU A 304 -9.49 -11.25 -17.53
N LYS A 305 -8.68 -11.27 -18.60
CA LYS A 305 -8.66 -12.39 -19.57
C LYS A 305 -8.28 -13.72 -18.90
N GLY A 306 -7.43 -13.67 -17.88
CA GLY A 306 -7.06 -14.83 -17.04
C GLY A 306 -8.08 -15.19 -15.94
N VAL A 307 -9.05 -14.34 -15.64
CA VAL A 307 -10.08 -14.54 -14.61
C VAL A 307 -11.41 -14.98 -15.20
N VAL A 308 -11.92 -14.26 -16.21
CA VAL A 308 -13.29 -14.44 -16.74
C VAL A 308 -13.62 -15.88 -17.14
N PRO A 309 -12.76 -16.63 -17.88
CA PRO A 309 -13.08 -18.00 -18.31
C PRO A 309 -13.10 -19.01 -17.16
N PHE A 310 -12.51 -18.69 -16.00
CA PHE A 310 -12.49 -19.55 -14.81
C PHE A 310 -13.62 -19.25 -13.83
N GLU A 311 -14.15 -18.02 -13.87
CA GLU A 311 -15.30 -17.61 -13.06
C GLU A 311 -16.64 -17.94 -13.74
N MET A 312 -16.69 -17.95 -15.08
CA MET A 312 -17.90 -18.23 -15.84
C MET A 312 -17.61 -19.15 -17.03
N PRO A 313 -18.36 -20.25 -17.19
CA PRO A 313 -18.21 -21.14 -18.34
C PRO A 313 -18.42 -20.42 -19.65
N VAL A 314 -17.47 -20.53 -20.60
CA VAL A 314 -17.53 -19.88 -21.90
C VAL A 314 -18.71 -20.36 -22.76
N SER A 315 -19.27 -21.53 -22.47
CA SER A 315 -20.48 -22.06 -23.12
C SER A 315 -21.73 -21.20 -22.88
N PHE A 316 -21.71 -20.27 -21.92
CA PHE A 316 -22.82 -19.35 -21.70
C PHE A 316 -22.93 -18.27 -22.77
N GLY A 317 -21.89 -18.11 -23.59
CA GLY A 317 -21.85 -17.18 -24.72
C GLY A 317 -21.34 -15.79 -24.35
N LEU A 318 -21.25 -14.92 -25.35
CA LEU A 318 -20.57 -13.63 -25.26
C LEU A 318 -21.20 -12.67 -24.23
N GLU A 319 -22.53 -12.52 -24.24
CA GLU A 319 -23.20 -11.50 -23.40
C GLU A 319 -23.09 -11.79 -21.90
N PRO A 320 -23.29 -13.03 -21.40
CA PRO A 320 -22.99 -13.36 -20.02
C PRO A 320 -21.52 -13.15 -19.64
N LEU A 321 -20.59 -13.48 -20.53
CA LEU A 321 -19.16 -13.24 -20.30
C LEU A 321 -18.82 -11.75 -20.19
N LYS A 322 -19.48 -10.87 -20.95
CA LYS A 322 -19.37 -9.41 -20.80
C LYS A 322 -19.82 -8.96 -19.40
N VAL A 323 -20.97 -9.47 -18.93
CA VAL A 323 -21.44 -9.15 -17.57
C VAL A 323 -20.41 -9.60 -16.51
N GLN A 324 -19.83 -10.79 -16.70
CA GLN A 324 -18.77 -11.29 -15.82
C GLN A 324 -17.54 -10.40 -15.88
N ALA A 325 -17.10 -9.96 -17.07
CA ALA A 325 -15.93 -9.08 -17.22
C ALA A 325 -16.12 -7.74 -16.50
N VAL A 326 -17.29 -7.09 -16.63
CA VAL A 326 -17.64 -5.84 -15.95
C VAL A 326 -17.65 -6.03 -14.42
N SER A 327 -18.19 -7.14 -13.93
CA SER A 327 -18.23 -7.45 -12.51
C SER A 327 -16.84 -7.75 -11.95
N ALA A 328 -16.06 -8.58 -12.66
CA ALA A 328 -14.69 -8.93 -12.27
C ALA A 328 -13.78 -7.69 -12.24
N ARG A 329 -13.95 -6.77 -13.21
CA ARG A 329 -13.22 -5.50 -13.25
C ARG A 329 -13.55 -4.63 -12.06
N SER A 330 -14.82 -4.49 -11.72
CA SER A 330 -15.25 -3.71 -10.55
C SER A 330 -14.71 -4.28 -9.24
N TYR A 331 -14.69 -5.60 -9.10
CA TYR A 331 -14.07 -6.27 -7.95
C TYR A 331 -12.56 -6.00 -7.89
N ALA A 332 -11.83 -6.28 -8.98
CA ALA A 332 -10.38 -6.10 -9.04
C ALA A 332 -9.97 -4.64 -8.78
N TYR A 333 -10.73 -3.67 -9.31
CA TYR A 333 -10.55 -2.25 -9.03
C TYR A 333 -10.61 -1.96 -7.52
N ASN A 334 -11.63 -2.46 -6.83
CA ASN A 334 -11.75 -2.25 -5.39
C ASN A 334 -10.64 -2.96 -4.61
N GLN A 335 -10.20 -4.15 -5.04
CA GLN A 335 -9.10 -4.86 -4.38
C GLN A 335 -7.75 -4.16 -4.55
N PHE A 336 -7.52 -3.52 -5.70
CA PHE A 336 -6.33 -2.69 -5.92
C PHE A 336 -6.22 -1.58 -4.85
N PHE A 337 -7.30 -0.85 -4.58
CA PHE A 337 -7.31 0.20 -3.55
C PHE A 337 -7.39 -0.34 -2.12
N ALA A 338 -7.99 -1.50 -1.92
CA ALA A 338 -8.03 -2.14 -0.61
C ALA A 338 -6.63 -2.62 -0.16
N ASN A 339 -5.73 -2.91 -1.11
CA ASN A 339 -4.34 -3.31 -0.89
C ASN A 339 -4.22 -4.42 0.17
N ARG A 340 -5.13 -5.41 0.09
CA ARG A 340 -5.33 -6.42 1.13
C ARG A 340 -4.12 -7.31 1.39
N TYR A 341 -3.30 -7.52 0.35
CA TYR A 341 -2.09 -8.33 0.40
C TYR A 341 -0.82 -7.46 0.45
N SER A 342 -0.90 -6.25 1.01
CA SER A 342 0.25 -5.31 1.14
C SER A 342 1.45 -5.92 1.85
N ASP A 343 1.24 -6.84 2.79
CA ASP A 343 2.32 -7.55 3.50
C ASP A 343 3.16 -8.46 2.59
N TYR A 344 2.67 -8.77 1.40
CA TYR A 344 3.38 -9.48 0.34
C TYR A 344 3.78 -8.56 -0.82
N GLY A 345 3.19 -7.36 -0.88
CA GLY A 345 3.35 -6.45 -2.02
C GLY A 345 2.42 -6.78 -3.18
N ALA A 346 1.24 -7.35 -2.92
CA ALA A 346 0.24 -7.73 -3.91
C ALA A 346 -1.13 -7.14 -3.60
N HIS A 347 -2.03 -7.13 -4.60
CA HIS A 347 -3.39 -6.62 -4.48
C HIS A 347 -4.42 -7.73 -4.25
N VAL A 348 -4.24 -8.84 -4.94
CA VAL A 348 -5.10 -10.03 -4.94
C VAL A 348 -4.25 -11.29 -4.86
N ASP A 349 -4.85 -12.41 -4.48
CA ASP A 349 -4.27 -13.74 -4.68
C ASP A 349 -4.94 -14.45 -5.88
N ASP A 350 -4.40 -15.59 -6.28
CA ASP A 350 -4.86 -16.37 -7.43
C ASP A 350 -5.97 -17.38 -7.09
N SER A 351 -6.53 -17.31 -5.86
CA SER A 351 -7.50 -18.28 -5.33
C SER A 351 -8.92 -17.69 -5.23
N THR A 352 -9.85 -18.51 -4.72
CA THR A 352 -11.21 -18.09 -4.40
C THR A 352 -11.31 -17.07 -3.26
N ASN A 353 -10.22 -16.75 -2.56
CA ASN A 353 -10.17 -15.65 -1.60
C ASN A 353 -10.25 -14.28 -2.29
N SER A 354 -9.82 -14.22 -3.55
CA SER A 354 -9.95 -13.06 -4.44
C SER A 354 -10.76 -13.44 -5.68
N GLN A 355 -10.09 -13.78 -6.77
CA GLN A 355 -10.69 -14.27 -8.01
C GLN A 355 -9.81 -15.40 -8.56
N VAL A 356 -10.42 -16.45 -9.07
CA VAL A 356 -9.67 -17.59 -9.61
C VAL A 356 -8.85 -17.15 -10.82
N TYR A 357 -7.52 -17.17 -10.66
CA TYR A 357 -6.55 -16.76 -11.68
C TYR A 357 -5.58 -17.92 -11.94
N ASN A 358 -6.00 -18.86 -12.80
CA ASN A 358 -5.31 -20.14 -12.99
C ASN A 358 -4.19 -20.12 -14.03
N GLY A 359 -3.81 -18.92 -14.53
CA GLY A 359 -2.87 -18.83 -15.64
C GLY A 359 -3.54 -19.20 -16.97
N SER A 360 -3.12 -18.55 -18.01
CA SER A 360 -3.86 -18.42 -19.23
C SER A 360 -4.02 -19.72 -20.02
N GLN A 361 -5.21 -20.25 -20.02
CA GLN A 361 -5.78 -20.73 -21.30
C GLN A 361 -6.82 -19.68 -21.70
N THR A 362 -6.36 -18.59 -22.33
CA THR A 362 -7.28 -17.60 -22.87
C THR A 362 -8.15 -18.23 -23.91
N GLN A 363 -9.43 -17.89 -23.91
CA GLN A 363 -10.38 -18.33 -24.90
C GLN A 363 -10.87 -17.10 -25.67
N GLU A 364 -10.85 -17.17 -27.00
CA GLU A 364 -11.17 -16.05 -27.86
C GLU A 364 -12.49 -15.34 -27.49
N ILE A 365 -13.52 -16.10 -27.12
CA ILE A 365 -14.82 -15.51 -26.75
C ILE A 365 -14.76 -14.77 -25.41
N SER A 366 -13.98 -15.24 -24.41
CA SER A 366 -13.81 -14.54 -23.13
C SER A 366 -12.90 -13.33 -23.28
N ASP A 367 -11.85 -13.42 -24.09
CA ASP A 367 -10.96 -12.30 -24.38
C ASP A 367 -11.73 -11.17 -25.06
N ARG A 368 -12.55 -11.52 -26.05
CA ARG A 368 -13.45 -10.59 -26.73
C ARG A 368 -14.46 -9.95 -25.76
N ALA A 369 -14.99 -10.70 -24.79
CA ALA A 369 -15.89 -10.15 -23.78
C ALA A 369 -15.21 -9.08 -22.90
N VAL A 370 -13.94 -9.29 -22.52
CA VAL A 370 -13.13 -8.33 -21.79
C VAL A 370 -12.87 -7.08 -22.64
N GLU A 371 -12.44 -7.26 -23.88
CA GLU A 371 -12.12 -6.18 -24.83
C GLU A 371 -13.33 -5.30 -25.14
N GLU A 372 -14.48 -5.91 -25.45
CA GLU A 372 -15.72 -5.17 -25.76
C GLU A 372 -16.32 -4.44 -24.55
N THR A 373 -15.84 -4.71 -23.35
CA THR A 373 -16.26 -4.06 -22.10
C THR A 373 -15.13 -3.29 -21.42
N GLU A 374 -14.03 -3.02 -22.12
CA GLU A 374 -12.88 -2.30 -21.55
C GLU A 374 -13.31 -0.98 -20.91
N GLY A 375 -12.78 -0.70 -19.71
CA GLY A 375 -13.11 0.50 -18.94
C GLY A 375 -14.50 0.53 -18.30
N MET A 376 -15.37 -0.48 -18.55
CA MET A 376 -16.69 -0.53 -17.92
C MET A 376 -16.63 -1.15 -16.54
N GLY A 377 -17.30 -0.50 -15.58
CA GLY A 377 -17.44 -0.98 -14.20
C GLY A 377 -18.86 -0.77 -13.68
N VAL A 378 -19.22 -1.51 -12.64
CA VAL A 378 -20.51 -1.30 -11.94
C VAL A 378 -20.33 -0.17 -10.94
N THR A 379 -21.18 0.87 -11.01
CA THR A 379 -21.13 2.00 -10.10
C THR A 379 -22.44 2.17 -9.34
N TYR A 380 -22.34 2.74 -8.15
CA TYR A 380 -23.46 3.24 -7.38
C TYR A 380 -23.13 4.64 -6.86
N GLY A 381 -23.89 5.64 -7.26
CA GLY A 381 -23.46 7.03 -7.20
C GLY A 381 -22.19 7.21 -8.05
N ASP A 382 -21.21 7.92 -7.52
CA ASP A 382 -19.94 8.17 -8.22
C ASP A 382 -18.82 7.16 -7.84
N LYS A 383 -19.18 6.01 -7.23
CA LYS A 383 -18.21 5.02 -6.73
C LYS A 383 -18.38 3.69 -7.43
N VAL A 384 -17.25 3.08 -7.81
CA VAL A 384 -17.23 1.69 -8.28
C VAL A 384 -17.60 0.77 -7.11
N VAL A 385 -18.61 -0.08 -7.31
CA VAL A 385 -19.05 -1.03 -6.27
C VAL A 385 -18.14 -2.24 -6.21
N ASN A 386 -18.01 -2.82 -5.02
CA ASN A 386 -17.33 -4.09 -4.83
C ASN A 386 -18.26 -5.23 -5.29
N ALA A 387 -18.21 -5.56 -6.59
CA ALA A 387 -19.08 -6.54 -7.20
C ALA A 387 -18.55 -7.97 -6.96
N ASN A 388 -18.83 -8.52 -5.76
CA ASN A 388 -18.63 -9.94 -5.50
C ASN A 388 -19.72 -10.75 -6.19
N LEU A 389 -19.43 -11.33 -7.35
CA LEU A 389 -20.27 -12.39 -7.91
C LEU A 389 -19.98 -13.69 -7.13
N LEU A 390 -20.75 -13.90 -6.07
CA LEU A 390 -20.93 -15.24 -5.54
C LEU A 390 -21.71 -16.04 -6.59
N LEU A 391 -21.04 -16.77 -7.47
CA LEU A 391 -21.62 -17.92 -8.14
C LEU A 391 -21.89 -18.96 -7.05
N GLY A 392 -22.99 -18.74 -6.29
CA GLY A 392 -23.43 -19.62 -5.25
C GLY A 392 -23.68 -21.00 -5.86
N ARG A 393 -22.87 -21.96 -5.49
CA ARG A 393 -23.33 -23.34 -5.46
C ARG A 393 -24.64 -23.35 -4.70
N ASN A 394 -25.81 -23.46 -5.37
CA ASN A 394 -27.17 -23.61 -4.82
C ASN A 394 -28.11 -22.39 -4.82
N ILE A 395 -28.23 -21.63 -5.90
CA ILE A 395 -29.39 -20.71 -6.05
C ILE A 395 -30.50 -21.32 -6.93
N TRP A 396 -30.35 -22.56 -7.41
CA TRP A 396 -31.41 -23.26 -8.11
C TRP A 396 -31.72 -24.58 -7.38
N ARG A 397 -32.55 -24.51 -6.34
CA ARG A 397 -33.42 -25.56 -5.86
C ARG A 397 -34.87 -25.05 -5.81
#